data_773d65c2aa9ea5a17c9b76c6e6544082
#
_entry.id   773d65c2aa9ea5a17c9b76c6e6544082
#
_cell.length_a   1.000
_cell.length_b   1.000
_cell.length_c   1.000
_cell.angle_alpha   90.00
_cell.angle_beta   90.00
_cell.angle_gamma   90.00
#
_symmetry.space_group_name_H-M   'P 1'
#
loop_
_entity.id
_entity.type
_entity.pdbx_description
1 polymer ?
#
loop_
_entity_poly.entity_id
_entity_poly.type
_entity_poly.pdbx_seq_one_letter_code
_entity_poly.pdbx_strand_id
1 'polypeptide(L)'
;MLRIVASEQSEQDAFKLDLDELVREGARRMLLAALKAEVDQYLAEHAEHRDEDGHALVVRNGVAAPRTVTTAAGELEIQAPRVHDRRAGRRFTSAILPPWARRSPKVTEVLPVLYLRGISTKDFAPALAEFFGTEAGLSASTIQRLTREWSEQLAAFQQRDLRQVDYVYLWADGVHFNVRLEHERLCCLVLVGVRADGHKELVAVGDGYRESTESWLELLRDLKRRGMRAPVLAIGDGALGFWGALREVFPESREQRCWVHKIANVLDAVPSSLQPKVKAALHTIMNAEDKEAAELAIDQFQATYGAKYPKAVDKVLKDRAVLLTHFDFPVEHWIHLRTTNVIESTFATVRLRTNKTKGAGSRSAGLAMAYKLLDAAQVRWRCVNAPHLVALVRAETTCRDGVAIEREDQPYAA
;
A
#
# COMPACT_ATOMS: atom_id res chain seq x y z
N MET A 1 -9.12 42.12 10.17
CA MET A 1 -8.72 41.75 11.55
C MET A 1 -10.01 41.65 12.41
N LEU A 2 -10.54 40.44 12.58
CA LEU A 2 -11.75 40.22 13.38
C LEU A 2 -11.32 40.18 14.87
N ARG A 3 -11.69 41.20 15.62
CA ARG A 3 -11.59 41.24 17.08
C ARG A 3 -12.80 40.51 17.67
N ILE A 4 -12.60 39.31 18.21
CA ILE A 4 -13.60 38.63 19.03
C ILE A 4 -13.53 39.26 20.42
N VAL A 5 -14.54 40.09 20.75
CA VAL A 5 -14.71 40.58 22.12
C VAL A 5 -15.46 39.48 22.89
N ALA A 6 -14.74 38.66 23.64
CA ALA A 6 -15.31 37.72 24.57
C ALA A 6 -15.79 38.52 25.81
N SER A 7 -16.99 38.23 26.33
CA SER A 7 -17.45 38.77 27.61
C SER A 7 -16.61 38.14 28.75
N GLU A 8 -16.31 38.90 29.81
CA GLU A 8 -15.50 38.44 30.97
C GLU A 8 -16.02 37.13 31.61
N GLN A 9 -17.29 36.83 31.54
CA GLN A 9 -17.89 35.56 31.99
C GLN A 9 -17.48 34.37 31.10
N SER A 10 -17.28 34.58 29.79
CA SER A 10 -16.86 33.52 28.88
C SER A 10 -15.35 33.16 29.01
N GLU A 11 -14.55 34.08 29.52
CA GLU A 11 -13.11 33.83 29.81
C GLU A 11 -12.92 33.05 31.10
N GLN A 12 -13.73 33.29 32.14
CA GLN A 12 -13.68 32.56 33.41
C GLN A 12 -14.15 31.10 33.27
N ASP A 13 -15.13 30.82 32.40
CA ASP A 13 -15.58 29.45 32.10
C ASP A 13 -14.57 28.67 31.25
N ALA A 14 -13.79 29.33 30.39
CA ALA A 14 -12.76 28.71 29.58
C ALA A 14 -11.59 28.15 30.42
N PHE A 15 -11.34 28.68 31.60
CA PHE A 15 -10.30 28.19 32.55
C PHE A 15 -10.69 26.88 33.28
N LYS A 16 -11.95 26.43 33.16
CA LYS A 16 -12.41 25.19 33.80
C LYS A 16 -12.51 24.00 32.83
N LEU A 17 -12.37 24.23 31.55
CA LEU A 17 -12.41 23.20 30.52
C LEU A 17 -11.06 22.50 30.43
N ASP A 18 -11.06 21.18 30.22
CA ASP A 18 -9.85 20.48 29.84
C ASP A 18 -9.41 20.88 28.41
N LEU A 19 -8.19 20.51 28.03
CA LEU A 19 -7.62 20.89 26.73
C LEU A 19 -8.48 20.46 25.56
N ASP A 20 -9.05 19.26 25.60
CA ASP A 20 -9.89 18.71 24.52
C ASP A 20 -11.25 19.41 24.44
N GLU A 21 -11.84 19.74 25.58
CA GLU A 21 -13.07 20.54 25.64
C GLU A 21 -12.84 21.96 25.12
N LEU A 22 -11.72 22.58 25.47
CA LEU A 22 -11.36 23.91 24.97
C LEU A 22 -11.19 23.91 23.45
N VAL A 23 -10.48 22.90 22.90
CA VAL A 23 -10.29 22.74 21.46
C VAL A 23 -11.64 22.52 20.75
N ARG A 24 -12.51 21.69 21.31
CA ARG A 24 -13.84 21.39 20.78
C ARG A 24 -14.71 22.64 20.74
N GLU A 25 -14.77 23.39 21.83
CA GLU A 25 -15.55 24.63 21.89
C GLU A 25 -14.97 25.71 20.98
N GLY A 26 -13.65 25.85 20.90
CA GLY A 26 -12.97 26.71 19.94
C GLY A 26 -13.32 26.36 18.49
N ALA A 27 -13.25 25.10 18.14
CA ALA A 27 -13.62 24.60 16.81
C ALA A 27 -15.11 24.87 16.47
N ARG A 28 -16.00 24.67 17.42
CA ARG A 28 -17.44 24.98 17.29
C ARG A 28 -17.68 26.46 17.02
N ARG A 29 -17.05 27.34 17.79
CA ARG A 29 -17.19 28.81 17.62
C ARG A 29 -16.63 29.27 16.27
N MET A 30 -15.47 28.78 15.88
CA MET A 30 -14.87 29.09 14.58
C MET A 30 -15.76 28.64 13.42
N LEU A 31 -16.30 27.42 13.47
CA LEU A 31 -17.19 26.91 12.44
C LEU A 31 -18.47 27.74 12.33
N LEU A 32 -19.10 28.10 13.46
CA LEU A 32 -20.29 28.96 13.47
C LEU A 32 -19.98 30.35 12.92
N ALA A 33 -18.85 30.94 13.24
CA ALA A 33 -18.43 32.23 12.70
C ALA A 33 -18.23 32.16 11.18
N ALA A 34 -17.59 31.10 10.68
CA ALA A 34 -17.41 30.89 9.24
C ALA A 34 -18.74 30.71 8.50
N LEU A 35 -19.67 29.93 9.07
CA LEU A 35 -21.01 29.75 8.49
C LEU A 35 -21.83 31.05 8.46
N LYS A 36 -21.69 31.89 9.49
CA LYS A 36 -22.32 33.22 9.51
C LYS A 36 -21.73 34.13 8.43
N ALA A 37 -20.40 34.16 8.32
CA ALA A 37 -19.69 34.93 7.29
C ALA A 37 -20.10 34.50 5.88
N GLU A 38 -20.21 33.19 5.62
CA GLU A 38 -20.65 32.65 4.33
C GLU A 38 -22.09 33.12 3.98
N VAL A 39 -23.00 33.11 4.94
CA VAL A 39 -24.35 33.63 4.75
C VAL A 39 -24.35 35.15 4.54
N ASP A 40 -23.59 35.90 5.33
CA ASP A 40 -23.47 37.36 5.17
C ASP A 40 -22.93 37.76 3.80
N GLN A 41 -21.91 37.02 3.32
CA GLN A 41 -21.40 37.21 1.99
C GLN A 41 -22.47 36.92 0.92
N TYR A 42 -23.18 35.81 1.02
CA TYR A 42 -24.25 35.47 0.08
C TYR A 42 -25.36 36.50 0.04
N LEU A 43 -25.76 37.03 1.21
CA LEU A 43 -26.77 38.10 1.29
C LEU A 43 -26.25 39.38 0.64
N ALA A 44 -25.00 39.77 0.86
CA ALA A 44 -24.38 40.94 0.27
C ALA A 44 -24.29 40.86 -1.26
N GLU A 45 -23.88 39.69 -1.78
CA GLU A 45 -23.79 39.46 -3.25
C GLU A 45 -25.14 39.51 -3.95
N HIS A 46 -26.24 39.39 -3.20
CA HIS A 46 -27.61 39.36 -3.74
C HIS A 46 -28.52 40.46 -3.18
N ALA A 47 -27.95 41.46 -2.54
CA ALA A 47 -28.72 42.56 -1.90
C ALA A 47 -29.55 43.39 -2.89
N GLU A 48 -29.12 43.46 -4.17
CA GLU A 48 -29.83 44.21 -5.20
C GLU A 48 -31.03 43.49 -5.79
N HIS A 49 -31.22 42.21 -5.52
CA HIS A 49 -32.33 41.42 -6.02
C HIS A 49 -33.58 41.69 -5.16
N ARG A 50 -34.54 42.45 -5.74
CA ARG A 50 -35.80 42.86 -5.09
C ARG A 50 -37.00 42.40 -5.90
N ASP A 51 -38.15 42.23 -5.21
CA ASP A 51 -39.41 41.98 -5.88
C ASP A 51 -40.04 43.30 -6.38
N GLU A 52 -41.24 43.22 -6.96
CA GLU A 52 -41.98 44.37 -7.50
C GLU A 52 -42.34 45.39 -6.42
N ASP A 53 -42.44 44.95 -5.16
CA ASP A 53 -42.75 45.80 -4.00
C ASP A 53 -41.47 46.34 -3.32
N GLY A 54 -40.29 46.07 -3.88
CA GLY A 54 -39.01 46.52 -3.35
C GLY A 54 -38.42 45.71 -2.21
N HIS A 55 -39.03 44.58 -1.83
CA HIS A 55 -38.53 43.69 -0.78
C HIS A 55 -37.37 42.81 -1.32
N ALA A 56 -36.37 42.57 -0.47
CA ALA A 56 -35.26 41.71 -0.82
C ALA A 56 -35.72 40.26 -1.08
N LEU A 57 -35.31 39.70 -2.22
CA LEU A 57 -35.62 38.33 -2.60
C LEU A 57 -34.78 37.32 -1.83
N VAL A 58 -33.59 37.70 -1.31
CA VAL A 58 -32.69 36.84 -0.54
C VAL A 58 -32.56 37.40 0.88
N VAL A 59 -33.06 36.67 1.85
CA VAL A 59 -33.10 37.12 3.24
C VAL A 59 -32.64 36.02 4.22
N ARG A 60 -32.19 36.44 5.42
CA ARG A 60 -31.93 35.51 6.51
C ARG A 60 -33.24 34.86 6.97
N ASN A 61 -33.15 33.55 7.27
CA ASN A 61 -34.31 32.80 7.72
C ASN A 61 -33.98 31.97 8.98
N GLY A 62 -33.52 32.65 10.04
CA GLY A 62 -33.21 32.04 11.32
C GLY A 62 -32.07 31.03 11.24
N VAL A 63 -32.14 29.98 12.05
CA VAL A 63 -31.16 28.89 12.12
C VAL A 63 -31.81 27.54 11.84
N ALA A 64 -31.05 26.58 11.41
CA ALA A 64 -31.48 25.21 11.20
C ALA A 64 -31.64 24.49 12.56
N ALA A 65 -32.36 23.37 12.57
CA ALA A 65 -32.33 22.46 13.71
C ALA A 65 -30.90 22.05 14.04
N PRO A 66 -30.55 21.86 15.32
CA PRO A 66 -29.24 21.42 15.74
C PRO A 66 -28.91 20.08 15.09
N ARG A 67 -27.67 19.93 14.65
CA ARG A 67 -27.15 18.66 14.14
C ARG A 67 -25.73 18.45 14.59
N THR A 68 -25.39 17.19 14.83
CA THR A 68 -24.03 16.78 15.18
C THR A 68 -23.18 16.56 13.93
N VAL A 69 -21.96 17.12 13.95
CA VAL A 69 -20.94 16.94 12.93
C VAL A 69 -19.67 16.42 13.59
N THR A 70 -19.22 15.25 13.19
CA THR A 70 -17.97 14.65 13.69
C THR A 70 -16.77 15.29 12.99
N THR A 71 -15.84 15.84 13.76
CA THR A 71 -14.61 16.47 13.28
C THR A 71 -13.38 15.86 13.94
N ALA A 72 -12.20 16.31 13.56
CA ALA A 72 -10.96 15.92 14.24
C ALA A 72 -10.88 16.43 15.70
N ALA A 73 -11.69 17.44 16.06
CA ALA A 73 -11.80 17.95 17.41
C ALA A 73 -12.95 17.29 18.22
N GLY A 74 -13.53 16.21 17.68
CA GLY A 74 -14.67 15.52 18.28
C GLY A 74 -16.01 15.88 17.62
N GLU A 75 -17.11 15.56 18.30
CA GLU A 75 -18.48 15.91 17.88
C GLU A 75 -18.78 17.37 18.20
N LEU A 76 -19.26 18.08 17.19
CA LEU A 76 -19.71 19.47 17.31
C LEU A 76 -21.20 19.54 17.03
N GLU A 77 -21.97 20.05 17.99
CA GLU A 77 -23.37 20.40 17.77
C GLU A 77 -23.46 21.78 17.11
N ILE A 78 -24.02 21.82 15.90
CA ILE A 78 -24.07 23.02 15.06
C ILE A 78 -25.48 23.37 14.67
N GLN A 79 -25.86 24.63 14.88
CA GLN A 79 -27.07 25.25 14.35
C GLN A 79 -26.67 26.21 13.22
N ALA A 80 -26.69 25.71 11.99
CA ALA A 80 -26.28 26.52 10.84
C ALA A 80 -27.31 27.62 10.53
N PRO A 81 -26.87 28.84 10.18
CA PRO A 81 -27.79 29.90 9.73
C PRO A 81 -28.44 29.49 8.41
N ARG A 82 -29.68 29.94 8.20
CA ARG A 82 -30.48 29.66 7.01
C ARG A 82 -30.72 30.91 6.20
N VAL A 83 -30.80 30.72 4.88
CA VAL A 83 -31.18 31.73 3.91
C VAL A 83 -32.46 31.31 3.23
N HIS A 84 -33.40 32.24 3.07
CA HIS A 84 -34.54 32.10 2.20
C HIS A 84 -34.29 32.88 0.92
N ASP A 85 -34.11 32.15 -0.17
CA ASP A 85 -33.88 32.67 -1.52
C ASP A 85 -35.14 32.42 -2.34
N ARG A 86 -35.86 33.49 -2.66
CA ARG A 86 -37.15 33.45 -3.39
C ARG A 86 -36.97 33.49 -4.91
N ARG A 87 -35.72 33.59 -5.40
CA ARG A 87 -35.44 33.58 -6.82
C ARG A 87 -35.75 32.20 -7.43
N ALA A 88 -36.38 32.20 -8.60
CA ALA A 88 -36.83 30.97 -9.24
C ALA A 88 -35.64 30.00 -9.49
N GLY A 89 -35.80 28.76 -9.00
CA GLY A 89 -34.79 27.69 -9.19
C GLY A 89 -33.48 27.90 -8.42
N ARG A 90 -33.38 28.85 -7.50
CA ARG A 90 -32.19 29.12 -6.69
C ARG A 90 -32.41 28.68 -5.24
N ARG A 91 -31.35 28.16 -4.64
CA ARG A 91 -31.34 27.77 -3.22
C ARG A 91 -29.94 27.93 -2.66
N PHE A 92 -29.82 28.59 -1.53
CA PHE A 92 -28.54 28.62 -0.80
C PHE A 92 -28.17 27.24 -0.29
N THR A 93 -26.95 26.81 -0.55
CA THR A 93 -26.37 25.63 0.03
C THR A 93 -24.97 26.00 0.51
N SER A 94 -24.70 25.82 1.80
CA SER A 94 -23.39 26.10 2.38
C SER A 94 -22.31 25.22 1.72
N ALA A 95 -21.23 25.82 1.26
CA ALA A 95 -20.04 25.13 0.78
C ALA A 95 -19.21 24.59 1.95
N ILE A 96 -19.20 25.31 3.08
CA ILE A 96 -18.46 24.91 4.30
C ILE A 96 -19.10 23.69 4.95
N LEU A 97 -20.44 23.68 5.10
CA LEU A 97 -21.18 22.62 5.78
C LEU A 97 -22.46 22.26 5.00
N PRO A 98 -22.36 21.49 3.92
CA PRO A 98 -23.52 21.03 3.15
C PRO A 98 -24.57 20.31 4.04
N PRO A 99 -25.87 20.33 3.68
CA PRO A 99 -26.94 19.75 4.51
C PRO A 99 -26.75 18.25 4.82
N TRP A 100 -26.14 17.51 3.92
CA TRP A 100 -25.88 16.07 4.03
C TRP A 100 -24.58 15.73 4.80
N ALA A 101 -23.67 16.71 5.02
CA ALA A 101 -22.40 16.46 5.71
C ALA A 101 -22.65 16.16 7.20
N ARG A 102 -22.20 15.01 7.65
CA ARG A 102 -22.22 14.54 9.04
C ARG A 102 -20.82 14.39 9.63
N ARG A 103 -19.80 14.41 8.79
CA ARG A 103 -18.39 14.23 9.15
C ARG A 103 -17.53 15.17 8.34
N SER A 104 -16.41 15.61 8.93
CA SER A 104 -15.41 16.36 8.18
C SER A 104 -14.71 15.45 7.14
N PRO A 105 -14.17 16.01 6.05
CA PRO A 105 -13.42 15.23 5.06
C PRO A 105 -12.32 14.40 5.70
N LYS A 106 -11.52 14.96 6.61
CA LYS A 106 -10.44 14.28 7.31
C LYS A 106 -10.90 13.05 8.09
N VAL A 107 -12.03 13.13 8.80
CA VAL A 107 -12.59 11.96 9.49
C VAL A 107 -13.04 10.89 8.49
N THR A 108 -13.66 11.31 7.38
CA THR A 108 -14.09 10.40 6.33
C THR A 108 -12.91 9.66 5.69
N GLU A 109 -11.76 10.31 5.49
CA GLU A 109 -10.54 9.73 4.94
C GLU A 109 -9.84 8.75 5.89
N VAL A 110 -9.91 8.99 7.20
CA VAL A 110 -9.27 8.13 8.20
C VAL A 110 -9.99 6.80 8.37
N LEU A 111 -11.31 6.76 8.25
CA LEU A 111 -12.11 5.55 8.48
C LEU A 111 -11.70 4.36 7.60
N PRO A 112 -11.53 4.50 6.27
CA PRO A 112 -11.02 3.42 5.42
C PRO A 112 -9.63 2.94 5.85
N VAL A 113 -8.76 3.85 6.28
CA VAL A 113 -7.40 3.52 6.73
C VAL A 113 -7.45 2.67 8.00
N LEU A 114 -8.25 3.04 8.98
CA LEU A 114 -8.44 2.26 10.21
C LEU A 114 -9.03 0.88 9.92
N TYR A 115 -10.00 0.80 9.00
CA TYR A 115 -10.58 -0.46 8.56
C TYR A 115 -9.51 -1.37 7.91
N LEU A 116 -8.68 -0.82 7.01
CA LEU A 116 -7.59 -1.55 6.39
C LEU A 116 -6.52 -2.00 7.41
N ARG A 117 -6.29 -1.21 8.47
CA ARG A 117 -5.33 -1.53 9.54
C ARG A 117 -5.82 -2.57 10.54
N GLY A 118 -7.00 -3.12 10.37
CA GLY A 118 -7.48 -4.27 11.12
C GLY A 118 -8.55 -3.98 12.16
N ILE A 119 -9.05 -2.74 12.29
CA ILE A 119 -10.20 -2.47 13.13
C ILE A 119 -11.43 -3.13 12.49
N SER A 120 -12.07 -4.05 13.22
CA SER A 120 -13.28 -4.71 12.73
C SER A 120 -14.47 -3.75 12.75
N THR A 121 -15.52 -4.05 11.99
CA THR A 121 -16.73 -3.20 11.96
C THR A 121 -17.35 -3.02 13.35
N LYS A 122 -17.24 -4.04 14.22
CA LYS A 122 -17.76 -3.99 15.59
C LYS A 122 -16.90 -3.13 16.52
N ASP A 123 -15.61 -3.04 16.26
CA ASP A 123 -14.65 -2.31 17.09
C ASP A 123 -14.55 -0.82 16.68
N PHE A 124 -15.18 -0.43 15.56
CA PHE A 124 -15.18 0.96 15.11
C PHE A 124 -15.93 1.90 16.07
N ALA A 125 -17.13 1.52 16.50
CA ALA A 125 -17.90 2.36 17.40
C ALA A 125 -17.16 2.64 18.72
N PRO A 126 -16.64 1.62 19.44
CA PRO A 126 -15.83 1.86 20.63
C PRO A 126 -14.57 2.69 20.36
N ALA A 127 -13.83 2.41 19.29
CA ALA A 127 -12.61 3.14 18.97
C ALA A 127 -12.89 4.60 18.60
N LEU A 128 -13.96 4.86 17.86
CA LEU A 128 -14.35 6.24 17.51
C LEU A 128 -14.96 6.98 18.70
N ALA A 129 -15.67 6.29 19.58
CA ALA A 129 -16.15 6.88 20.82
C ALA A 129 -14.99 7.36 21.71
N GLU A 130 -13.94 6.56 21.82
CA GLU A 130 -12.75 6.90 22.60
C GLU A 130 -11.98 8.10 22.02
N PHE A 131 -11.77 8.12 20.66
CA PHE A 131 -10.94 9.15 20.03
C PHE A 131 -11.70 10.42 19.58
N PHE A 132 -12.96 10.28 19.22
CA PHE A 132 -13.73 11.38 18.62
C PHE A 132 -15.04 11.66 19.37
N GLY A 133 -15.31 10.96 20.46
CA GLY A 133 -16.56 11.09 21.21
C GLY A 133 -17.80 10.68 20.42
N THR A 134 -17.68 9.83 19.40
CA THR A 134 -18.78 9.47 18.51
C THR A 134 -18.94 7.96 18.38
N GLU A 135 -20.16 7.46 18.51
CA GLU A 135 -20.50 6.06 18.23
C GLU A 135 -20.74 5.78 16.73
N ALA A 136 -20.58 6.78 15.88
CA ALA A 136 -20.85 6.69 14.45
C ALA A 136 -19.79 5.84 13.73
N GLY A 137 -19.89 4.52 13.86
CA GLY A 137 -19.02 3.53 13.21
C GLY A 137 -19.18 3.47 11.69
N LEU A 138 -18.45 2.56 11.06
CA LEU A 138 -18.66 2.21 9.66
C LEU A 138 -19.91 1.34 9.53
N SER A 139 -20.92 1.84 8.84
CA SER A 139 -22.10 1.04 8.50
C SER A 139 -21.74 -0.04 7.45
N ALA A 140 -22.53 -1.12 7.40
CA ALA A 140 -22.37 -2.17 6.39
C ALA A 140 -22.41 -1.60 4.96
N SER A 141 -23.29 -0.61 4.71
CA SER A 141 -23.39 0.07 3.41
C SER A 141 -22.12 0.86 3.07
N THR A 142 -21.48 1.51 4.05
CA THR A 142 -20.19 2.19 3.84
C THR A 142 -19.10 1.19 3.46
N ILE A 143 -19.06 0.02 4.10
CA ILE A 143 -18.08 -1.03 3.79
C ILE A 143 -18.30 -1.58 2.38
N GLN A 144 -19.56 -1.82 1.98
CA GLN A 144 -19.89 -2.26 0.63
C GLN A 144 -19.45 -1.23 -0.42
N ARG A 145 -19.69 0.06 -0.17
CA ARG A 145 -19.24 1.15 -1.04
C ARG A 145 -17.72 1.18 -1.17
N LEU A 146 -16.99 1.11 -0.05
CA LEU A 146 -15.52 1.06 -0.06
C LEU A 146 -14.99 -0.15 -0.83
N THR A 147 -15.58 -1.33 -0.63
CA THR A 147 -15.16 -2.55 -1.34
C THR A 147 -15.38 -2.39 -2.85
N ARG A 148 -16.48 -1.77 -3.28
CA ARG A 148 -16.75 -1.49 -4.70
C ARG A 148 -15.73 -0.51 -5.27
N GLU A 149 -15.48 0.62 -4.58
CA GLU A 149 -14.48 1.61 -4.98
C GLU A 149 -13.07 0.98 -5.13
N TRP A 150 -12.68 0.10 -4.21
CA TRP A 150 -11.40 -0.61 -4.31
C TRP A 150 -11.35 -1.62 -5.44
N SER A 151 -12.48 -2.26 -5.75
CA SER A 151 -12.58 -3.16 -6.91
C SER A 151 -12.45 -2.41 -8.22
N GLU A 152 -13.05 -1.22 -8.33
CA GLU A 152 -12.92 -0.32 -9.48
C GLU A 152 -11.48 0.18 -9.64
N GLN A 153 -10.82 0.57 -8.53
CA GLN A 153 -9.41 0.96 -8.53
C GLN A 153 -8.50 -0.20 -8.94
N LEU A 154 -8.74 -1.41 -8.46
CA LEU A 154 -8.00 -2.61 -8.87
C LEU A 154 -8.18 -2.88 -10.37
N ALA A 155 -9.41 -2.80 -10.88
CA ALA A 155 -9.67 -3.02 -12.31
C ALA A 155 -8.93 -1.97 -13.18
N ALA A 156 -8.94 -0.71 -12.79
CA ALA A 156 -8.18 0.35 -13.46
C ALA A 156 -6.66 0.07 -13.42
N PHE A 157 -6.15 -0.34 -12.26
CA PHE A 157 -4.75 -0.72 -12.08
C PHE A 157 -4.36 -1.91 -12.98
N GLN A 158 -5.21 -2.92 -13.09
CA GLN A 158 -5.00 -4.11 -13.93
C GLN A 158 -5.08 -3.80 -15.43
N GLN A 159 -5.63 -2.66 -15.84
CA GLN A 159 -5.74 -2.25 -17.24
C GLN A 159 -4.72 -1.16 -17.62
N ARG A 160 -3.91 -0.65 -16.69
CA ARG A 160 -2.97 0.42 -16.97
C ARG A 160 -1.96 0.05 -18.05
N ASP A 161 -1.62 1.02 -18.90
CA ASP A 161 -0.56 0.88 -19.91
C ASP A 161 0.82 0.81 -19.25
N LEU A 162 1.65 -0.14 -19.65
CA LEU A 162 2.99 -0.36 -19.11
C LEU A 162 4.10 -0.02 -20.11
N ARG A 163 3.79 0.44 -21.33
CA ARG A 163 4.78 0.75 -22.37
C ARG A 163 5.78 1.83 -21.97
N GLN A 164 5.37 2.74 -21.12
CA GLN A 164 6.20 3.86 -20.66
C GLN A 164 6.91 3.58 -19.33
N VAL A 165 6.74 2.38 -18.75
CA VAL A 165 7.34 2.00 -17.48
C VAL A 165 8.33 0.88 -17.70
N ASP A 166 9.55 1.06 -17.23
CA ASP A 166 10.62 0.07 -17.36
C ASP A 166 11.02 -0.48 -15.99
N TYR A 167 10.66 -1.75 -15.74
CA TYR A 167 11.01 -2.47 -14.51
C TYR A 167 12.28 -3.28 -14.75
N VAL A 168 13.36 -2.90 -14.08
CA VAL A 168 14.67 -3.55 -14.19
C VAL A 168 14.75 -4.79 -13.31
N TYR A 169 14.25 -4.70 -12.06
CA TYR A 169 14.15 -5.82 -11.14
C TYR A 169 12.68 -6.14 -10.87
N LEU A 170 12.38 -7.43 -10.67
CA LEU A 170 11.02 -7.90 -10.40
C LEU A 170 11.03 -8.92 -9.26
N TRP A 171 10.30 -8.68 -8.18
CA TRP A 171 10.04 -9.65 -7.12
C TRP A 171 8.68 -10.29 -7.34
N ALA A 172 8.63 -11.62 -7.20
CA ALA A 172 7.42 -12.41 -7.30
C ALA A 172 7.20 -13.21 -6.01
N ASP A 173 5.98 -13.14 -5.46
CA ASP A 173 5.58 -13.94 -4.31
C ASP A 173 4.06 -14.05 -4.22
N GLY A 174 3.56 -15.04 -3.46
CA GLY A 174 2.15 -15.27 -3.24
C GLY A 174 1.74 -15.14 -1.77
N VAL A 175 0.61 -14.50 -1.51
CA VAL A 175 0.04 -14.47 -0.17
C VAL A 175 -1.29 -15.21 -0.11
N HIS A 176 -1.39 -16.17 0.81
CA HIS A 176 -2.58 -16.99 1.00
C HIS A 176 -3.41 -16.50 2.18
N PHE A 177 -4.70 -16.27 1.98
CA PHE A 177 -5.62 -15.92 3.05
C PHE A 177 -7.02 -16.48 2.84
N ASN A 178 -7.77 -16.63 3.95
CA ASN A 178 -9.10 -17.22 3.91
C ASN A 178 -10.13 -16.28 3.28
N VAL A 179 -11.06 -16.88 2.54
CA VAL A 179 -12.30 -16.24 2.08
C VAL A 179 -13.46 -16.92 2.84
N ARG A 180 -14.40 -16.12 3.33
CA ARG A 180 -15.55 -16.65 4.07
C ARG A 180 -16.39 -17.53 3.14
N LEU A 181 -16.90 -18.64 3.69
CA LEU A 181 -17.75 -19.58 2.99
C LEU A 181 -17.06 -20.34 1.82
N GLU A 182 -15.76 -20.18 1.64
CA GLU A 182 -14.97 -20.97 0.69
C GLU A 182 -14.05 -21.93 1.47
N HIS A 183 -13.91 -23.16 0.95
CA HIS A 183 -13.02 -24.16 1.54
C HIS A 183 -11.55 -23.91 1.17
N GLU A 184 -11.33 -23.30 0.01
CA GLU A 184 -9.99 -22.98 -0.48
C GLU A 184 -9.56 -21.55 -0.12
N ARG A 185 -8.27 -21.41 0.18
CA ARG A 185 -7.67 -20.11 0.40
C ARG A 185 -7.54 -19.35 -0.92
N LEU A 186 -7.74 -18.05 -0.88
CA LEU A 186 -7.35 -17.19 -1.98
C LEU A 186 -5.81 -17.13 -2.02
N CYS A 187 -5.23 -17.44 -3.16
CA CYS A 187 -3.82 -17.21 -3.46
C CYS A 187 -3.70 -15.88 -4.21
N CYS A 188 -3.27 -14.84 -3.54
CA CYS A 188 -3.04 -13.54 -4.14
C CYS A 188 -1.60 -13.47 -4.65
N LEU A 189 -1.43 -13.51 -5.99
CA LEU A 189 -0.14 -13.37 -6.66
C LEU A 189 0.24 -11.88 -6.71
N VAL A 190 1.47 -11.57 -6.33
CA VAL A 190 1.94 -10.18 -6.25
C VAL A 190 3.29 -10.06 -6.96
N LEU A 191 3.40 -9.03 -7.78
CA LEU A 191 4.65 -8.60 -8.40
C LEU A 191 4.99 -7.17 -7.95
N VAL A 192 6.22 -6.98 -7.52
CA VAL A 192 6.80 -5.67 -7.19
C VAL A 192 7.99 -5.44 -8.09
N GLY A 193 8.06 -4.30 -8.76
CA GLY A 193 9.16 -3.95 -9.66
C GLY A 193 10.00 -2.80 -9.11
N VAL A 194 11.23 -2.70 -9.61
CA VAL A 194 12.07 -1.51 -9.48
C VAL A 194 12.20 -0.87 -10.84
N ARG A 195 11.80 0.37 -10.94
CA ARG A 195 11.91 1.20 -12.14
C ARG A 195 13.37 1.60 -12.36
N ALA A 196 13.69 2.04 -13.57
CA ALA A 196 15.05 2.50 -13.92
C ALA A 196 15.57 3.65 -13.02
N ASP A 197 14.68 4.41 -12.39
CA ASP A 197 15.01 5.45 -11.42
C ASP A 197 15.23 4.93 -9.98
N GLY A 198 15.17 3.61 -9.77
CA GLY A 198 15.39 2.95 -8.50
C GLY A 198 14.17 2.89 -7.57
N HIS A 199 13.03 3.48 -7.96
CA HIS A 199 11.80 3.43 -7.17
C HIS A 199 11.12 2.07 -7.28
N LYS A 200 10.63 1.58 -6.13
CA LYS A 200 9.82 0.36 -6.05
C LYS A 200 8.36 0.66 -6.33
N GLU A 201 7.72 -0.17 -7.13
CA GLU A 201 6.32 -0.02 -7.52
C GLU A 201 5.60 -1.36 -7.53
N LEU A 202 4.32 -1.36 -7.15
CA LEU A 202 3.43 -2.50 -7.33
C LEU A 202 3.17 -2.70 -8.82
N VAL A 203 3.56 -3.86 -9.35
CA VAL A 203 3.42 -4.18 -10.79
C VAL A 203 2.12 -4.89 -11.08
N ALA A 204 1.81 -5.93 -10.29
CA ALA A 204 0.61 -6.72 -10.47
C ALA A 204 0.07 -7.27 -9.16
N VAL A 205 -1.24 -7.43 -9.12
CA VAL A 205 -1.98 -8.19 -8.12
C VAL A 205 -2.99 -9.04 -8.87
N GLY A 206 -2.90 -10.36 -8.70
CA GLY A 206 -3.76 -11.32 -9.39
C GLY A 206 -4.31 -12.38 -8.46
N ASP A 207 -5.46 -12.95 -8.83
CA ASP A 207 -6.01 -14.16 -8.20
C ASP A 207 -5.39 -15.38 -8.88
N GLY A 208 -4.75 -16.25 -8.13
CA GLY A 208 -4.20 -17.50 -8.64
C GLY A 208 -4.84 -18.72 -8.00
N TYR A 209 -5.03 -19.77 -8.79
CA TYR A 209 -5.31 -21.09 -8.23
C TYR A 209 -3.98 -21.67 -7.76
N ARG A 210 -3.67 -21.46 -6.46
CA ARG A 210 -2.34 -21.71 -5.87
C ARG A 210 -1.27 -20.88 -6.62
N GLU A 211 -0.01 -21.16 -6.40
CA GLU A 211 1.10 -20.54 -7.15
C GLU A 211 1.46 -21.40 -8.37
N SER A 212 0.44 -21.81 -9.14
CA SER A 212 0.63 -22.69 -10.29
C SER A 212 1.30 -21.95 -11.46
N THR A 213 1.92 -22.71 -12.35
CA THR A 213 2.55 -22.14 -13.55
C THR A 213 1.50 -21.43 -14.43
N GLU A 214 0.31 -22.00 -14.56
CA GLU A 214 -0.80 -21.45 -15.36
C GLU A 214 -1.23 -20.08 -14.83
N SER A 215 -1.39 -19.93 -13.50
CA SER A 215 -1.77 -18.66 -12.88
C SER A 215 -0.73 -17.58 -13.11
N TRP A 216 0.55 -17.91 -12.99
CA TRP A 216 1.66 -17.00 -13.29
C TRP A 216 1.77 -16.68 -14.78
N LEU A 217 1.54 -17.67 -15.66
CA LEU A 217 1.52 -17.46 -17.11
C LEU A 217 0.45 -16.44 -17.52
N GLU A 218 -0.77 -16.59 -17.03
CA GLU A 218 -1.86 -15.66 -17.31
C GLU A 218 -1.47 -14.24 -16.88
N LEU A 219 -0.95 -14.08 -15.68
CA LEU A 219 -0.54 -12.79 -15.13
C LEU A 219 0.61 -12.16 -15.94
N LEU A 220 1.67 -12.90 -16.26
CA LEU A 220 2.82 -12.39 -17.01
C LEU A 220 2.47 -12.09 -18.47
N ARG A 221 1.64 -12.91 -19.12
CA ARG A 221 1.13 -12.67 -20.50
C ARG A 221 0.29 -11.40 -20.56
N ASP A 222 -0.54 -11.15 -19.52
CA ASP A 222 -1.30 -9.91 -19.43
C ASP A 222 -0.37 -8.69 -19.32
N LEU A 223 0.65 -8.75 -18.46
CA LEU A 223 1.64 -7.68 -18.33
C LEU A 223 2.37 -7.41 -19.65
N LYS A 224 2.80 -8.45 -20.36
CA LYS A 224 3.44 -8.33 -21.67
C LYS A 224 2.50 -7.71 -22.70
N ARG A 225 1.21 -8.13 -22.73
CA ARG A 225 0.18 -7.54 -23.60
C ARG A 225 -0.03 -6.06 -23.35
N ARG A 226 0.07 -5.61 -22.08
CA ARG A 226 0.01 -4.19 -21.69
C ARG A 226 1.29 -3.42 -21.95
N GLY A 227 2.30 -4.07 -22.54
CA GLY A 227 3.55 -3.45 -22.98
C GLY A 227 4.71 -3.51 -21.99
N MET A 228 4.60 -4.32 -20.92
CA MET A 228 5.73 -4.51 -19.99
C MET A 228 6.92 -5.13 -20.73
N ARG A 229 8.06 -4.49 -20.58
CA ARG A 229 9.36 -5.04 -21.03
C ARG A 229 9.84 -6.11 -20.06
N ALA A 230 10.63 -7.07 -20.58
CA ALA A 230 11.27 -8.07 -19.73
C ALA A 230 12.14 -7.42 -18.64
N PRO A 231 11.99 -7.81 -17.38
CA PRO A 231 12.93 -7.39 -16.33
C PRO A 231 14.30 -8.01 -16.57
N VAL A 232 15.36 -7.33 -16.17
CA VAL A 232 16.73 -7.88 -16.25
C VAL A 232 16.89 -9.03 -15.28
N LEU A 233 16.34 -8.90 -14.07
CA LEU A 233 16.40 -9.92 -13.02
C LEU A 233 15.06 -10.07 -12.34
N ALA A 234 14.62 -11.32 -12.19
CA ALA A 234 13.48 -11.68 -11.36
C ALA A 234 13.93 -12.42 -10.09
N ILE A 235 13.31 -12.11 -8.96
CA ILE A 235 13.62 -12.66 -7.64
C ILE A 235 12.36 -13.33 -7.07
N GLY A 236 12.49 -14.57 -6.59
CA GLY A 236 11.35 -15.30 -6.03
C GLY A 236 11.74 -16.57 -5.26
N ASP A 237 10.74 -17.23 -4.65
CA ASP A 237 10.92 -18.54 -4.04
C ASP A 237 11.15 -19.62 -5.11
N GLY A 238 11.87 -20.68 -4.74
CA GLY A 238 12.17 -21.82 -5.61
C GLY A 238 10.97 -22.74 -5.92
N ALA A 239 9.94 -22.71 -5.10
CA ALA A 239 8.77 -23.56 -5.22
C ALA A 239 7.68 -23.03 -6.16
N LEU A 240 7.83 -21.77 -6.64
CA LEU A 240 6.82 -21.12 -7.46
C LEU A 240 6.75 -21.71 -8.89
N GLY A 241 5.54 -21.88 -9.39
CA GLY A 241 5.29 -22.04 -10.82
C GLY A 241 5.71 -20.82 -11.67
N PHE A 242 6.06 -19.72 -11.00
CA PHE A 242 6.55 -18.47 -11.59
C PHE A 242 7.73 -18.65 -12.55
N TRP A 243 8.68 -19.54 -12.23
CA TRP A 243 9.88 -19.71 -13.03
C TRP A 243 9.60 -20.33 -14.39
N GLY A 244 8.66 -21.29 -14.45
CA GLY A 244 8.21 -21.84 -15.73
C GLY A 244 7.52 -20.77 -16.58
N ALA A 245 6.68 -19.98 -15.96
CA ALA A 245 5.98 -18.88 -16.62
C ALA A 245 6.92 -17.76 -17.08
N LEU A 246 7.93 -17.39 -16.25
CA LEU A 246 8.92 -16.37 -16.60
C LEU A 246 9.74 -16.77 -17.84
N ARG A 247 10.25 -18.00 -17.87
CA ARG A 247 11.04 -18.50 -19.00
C ARG A 247 10.24 -18.54 -20.31
N GLU A 248 8.94 -18.75 -20.23
CA GLU A 248 8.08 -18.75 -21.41
C GLU A 248 7.78 -17.32 -21.89
N VAL A 249 7.44 -16.42 -20.98
CA VAL A 249 6.97 -15.07 -21.34
C VAL A 249 8.13 -14.09 -21.53
N PHE A 250 9.16 -14.17 -20.69
CA PHE A 250 10.32 -13.29 -20.66
C PHE A 250 11.63 -14.12 -20.58
N PRO A 251 11.97 -14.89 -21.62
CA PRO A 251 13.12 -15.82 -21.62
C PRO A 251 14.47 -15.13 -21.40
N GLU A 252 14.57 -13.85 -21.71
CA GLU A 252 15.77 -13.02 -21.50
C GLU A 252 16.00 -12.62 -20.05
N SER A 253 14.99 -12.78 -19.20
CA SER A 253 15.10 -12.41 -17.78
C SER A 253 15.94 -13.42 -17.01
N ARG A 254 16.86 -12.93 -16.22
CA ARG A 254 17.68 -13.76 -15.31
C ARG A 254 16.91 -14.10 -14.05
N GLU A 255 17.28 -15.20 -13.40
CA GLU A 255 16.64 -15.72 -12.19
C GLU A 255 17.54 -15.56 -10.97
N GLN A 256 16.97 -15.11 -9.85
CA GLN A 256 17.59 -15.12 -8.53
C GLN A 256 16.68 -15.82 -7.53
N ARG A 257 17.14 -16.88 -6.89
CA ARG A 257 16.40 -17.54 -5.82
C ARG A 257 16.51 -16.78 -4.51
N CYS A 258 15.39 -16.65 -3.80
CA CYS A 258 15.36 -16.03 -2.48
C CYS A 258 16.13 -16.89 -1.46
N TRP A 259 17.16 -16.32 -0.85
CA TRP A 259 17.95 -16.99 0.18
C TRP A 259 17.16 -17.27 1.46
N VAL A 260 16.21 -16.43 1.86
CA VAL A 260 15.39 -16.66 3.06
C VAL A 260 14.58 -17.95 2.90
N HIS A 261 13.88 -18.11 1.79
CA HIS A 261 13.12 -19.33 1.48
C HIS A 261 14.05 -20.55 1.31
N LYS A 262 15.20 -20.36 0.65
CA LYS A 262 16.18 -21.43 0.50
C LYS A 262 16.70 -21.93 1.85
N ILE A 263 17.08 -21.02 2.74
CA ILE A 263 17.54 -21.37 4.09
C ILE A 263 16.44 -22.14 4.83
N ALA A 264 15.21 -21.67 4.85
CA ALA A 264 14.09 -22.37 5.47
C ALA A 264 13.93 -23.79 4.91
N ASN A 265 13.90 -23.93 3.58
CA ASN A 265 13.77 -25.21 2.90
C ASN A 265 14.92 -26.21 3.22
N VAL A 266 16.13 -25.72 3.41
CA VAL A 266 17.29 -26.55 3.79
C VAL A 266 17.18 -26.98 5.26
N LEU A 267 16.81 -26.05 6.15
CA LEU A 267 16.66 -26.33 7.58
C LEU A 267 15.56 -27.36 7.87
N ASP A 268 14.50 -27.39 7.07
CA ASP A 268 13.45 -28.41 7.17
C ASP A 268 13.95 -29.84 6.84
N ALA A 269 15.11 -29.97 6.20
CA ALA A 269 15.72 -31.26 5.86
C ALA A 269 16.77 -31.73 6.86
N VAL A 270 16.96 -31.02 7.98
CA VAL A 270 17.91 -31.36 9.03
C VAL A 270 17.26 -31.32 10.42
N PRO A 271 17.76 -32.11 11.40
CA PRO A 271 17.24 -32.09 12.77
C PRO A 271 17.37 -30.71 13.42
N SER A 272 16.42 -30.34 14.28
CA SER A 272 16.36 -29.04 14.96
C SER A 272 17.64 -28.69 15.72
N SER A 273 18.32 -29.67 16.32
CA SER A 273 19.59 -29.48 17.04
C SER A 273 20.74 -29.03 16.12
N LEU A 274 20.67 -29.35 14.82
CA LEU A 274 21.69 -28.99 13.84
C LEU A 274 21.38 -27.69 13.11
N GLN A 275 20.11 -27.25 13.09
CA GLN A 275 19.67 -26.08 12.35
C GLN A 275 20.51 -24.81 12.60
N PRO A 276 20.94 -24.47 13.83
CA PRO A 276 21.77 -23.29 14.06
C PRO A 276 23.11 -23.33 13.29
N LYS A 277 23.78 -24.51 13.26
CA LYS A 277 25.05 -24.68 12.57
C LYS A 277 24.88 -24.64 11.04
N VAL A 278 23.84 -25.33 10.53
CA VAL A 278 23.52 -25.32 9.10
C VAL A 278 23.12 -23.91 8.65
N LYS A 279 22.34 -23.20 9.44
CA LYS A 279 21.97 -21.81 9.17
C LYS A 279 23.19 -20.89 9.08
N ALA A 280 24.14 -21.02 10.02
CA ALA A 280 25.37 -20.24 10.01
C ALA A 280 26.16 -20.51 8.73
N ALA A 281 26.32 -21.77 8.31
CA ALA A 281 27.02 -22.13 7.08
C ALA A 281 26.32 -21.56 5.83
N LEU A 282 24.98 -21.60 5.76
CA LEU A 282 24.22 -20.99 4.66
C LEU A 282 24.36 -19.47 4.63
N HIS A 283 24.43 -18.81 5.79
CA HIS A 283 24.70 -17.38 5.87
C HIS A 283 26.11 -17.03 5.41
N THR A 284 27.12 -17.91 5.64
CA THR A 284 28.47 -17.71 5.09
C THR A 284 28.42 -17.70 3.55
N ILE A 285 27.69 -18.62 2.92
CA ILE A 285 27.50 -18.63 1.46
C ILE A 285 26.81 -17.34 0.99
N MET A 286 25.67 -17.01 1.60
CA MET A 286 24.84 -15.86 1.21
C MET A 286 25.58 -14.52 1.34
N ASN A 287 26.48 -14.40 2.32
CA ASN A 287 27.19 -13.15 2.65
C ASN A 287 28.65 -13.16 2.21
N ALA A 288 29.05 -14.10 1.35
CA ALA A 288 30.40 -14.13 0.78
C ALA A 288 30.73 -12.78 0.10
N GLU A 289 32.00 -12.43 0.10
CA GLU A 289 32.49 -11.16 -0.47
C GLU A 289 32.46 -11.15 -2.00
N ASP A 290 32.61 -12.33 -2.60
CA ASP A 290 32.58 -12.53 -4.05
C ASP A 290 31.99 -13.91 -4.40
N LYS A 291 31.82 -14.16 -5.69
CA LYS A 291 31.23 -15.38 -6.21
C LYS A 291 32.13 -16.61 -5.97
N GLU A 292 33.44 -16.47 -6.07
CA GLU A 292 34.39 -17.56 -5.85
C GLU A 292 34.37 -18.03 -4.39
N ALA A 293 34.39 -17.11 -3.44
CA ALA A 293 34.24 -17.42 -2.02
C ALA A 293 32.89 -18.09 -1.72
N ALA A 294 31.80 -17.66 -2.36
CA ALA A 294 30.49 -18.29 -2.24
C ALA A 294 30.49 -19.73 -2.79
N GLU A 295 31.09 -19.96 -3.96
CA GLU A 295 31.25 -21.28 -4.57
C GLU A 295 32.05 -22.22 -3.65
N LEU A 296 33.19 -21.75 -3.12
CA LEU A 296 34.01 -22.50 -2.17
C LEU A 296 33.22 -22.85 -0.89
N ALA A 297 32.44 -21.91 -0.37
CA ALA A 297 31.62 -22.15 0.81
C ALA A 297 30.50 -23.19 0.52
N ILE A 298 29.94 -23.24 -0.69
CA ILE A 298 29.01 -24.31 -1.10
C ILE A 298 29.73 -25.68 -1.13
N ASP A 299 30.93 -25.75 -1.66
CA ASP A 299 31.69 -26.99 -1.70
C ASP A 299 32.05 -27.47 -0.30
N GLN A 300 32.41 -26.59 0.63
CA GLN A 300 32.60 -26.87 2.05
C GLN A 300 31.33 -27.35 2.73
N PHE A 301 30.18 -26.74 2.41
CA PHE A 301 28.86 -27.17 2.89
C PHE A 301 28.57 -28.59 2.42
N GLN A 302 28.80 -28.91 1.18
CA GLN A 302 28.65 -30.24 0.60
C GLN A 302 29.56 -31.26 1.28
N ALA A 303 30.84 -30.96 1.46
CA ALA A 303 31.79 -31.83 2.13
C ALA A 303 31.41 -32.12 3.59
N THR A 304 30.90 -31.11 4.30
CA THR A 304 30.55 -31.21 5.73
C THR A 304 29.25 -31.96 5.97
N TYR A 305 28.24 -31.75 5.14
CA TYR A 305 26.89 -32.23 5.41
C TYR A 305 26.41 -33.31 4.42
N GLY A 306 27.07 -33.48 3.26
CA GLY A 306 26.61 -34.34 2.16
C GLY A 306 26.45 -35.79 2.53
N ALA A 307 27.41 -36.38 3.26
CA ALA A 307 27.35 -37.79 3.66
C ALA A 307 26.18 -38.12 4.57
N LYS A 308 25.81 -37.20 5.49
CA LYS A 308 24.77 -37.44 6.51
C LYS A 308 23.42 -36.85 6.16
N TYR A 309 23.39 -35.74 5.43
CA TYR A 309 22.18 -34.99 5.09
C TYR A 309 22.10 -34.68 3.58
N PRO A 310 22.16 -35.67 2.70
CA PRO A 310 22.23 -35.45 1.24
C PRO A 310 21.05 -34.63 0.74
N LYS A 311 19.83 -34.83 1.25
CA LYS A 311 18.64 -34.07 0.87
C LYS A 311 18.75 -32.57 1.16
N ALA A 312 19.45 -32.17 2.22
CA ALA A 312 19.69 -30.78 2.55
C ALA A 312 20.69 -30.14 1.59
N VAL A 313 21.76 -30.88 1.27
CA VAL A 313 22.80 -30.46 0.33
C VAL A 313 22.25 -30.35 -1.10
N ASP A 314 21.49 -31.36 -1.55
CA ASP A 314 20.88 -31.37 -2.89
C ASP A 314 20.00 -30.14 -3.14
N LYS A 315 19.30 -29.65 -2.10
CA LYS A 315 18.50 -28.40 -2.21
C LYS A 315 19.35 -27.17 -2.50
N VAL A 316 20.60 -27.13 -2.05
CA VAL A 316 21.53 -26.03 -2.36
C VAL A 316 22.12 -26.22 -3.75
N LEU A 317 22.66 -27.40 -4.03
CA LEU A 317 23.36 -27.73 -5.28
C LEU A 317 22.46 -27.57 -6.51
N LYS A 318 21.21 -28.02 -6.40
CA LYS A 318 20.22 -27.89 -7.47
C LYS A 318 20.04 -26.45 -7.96
N ASP A 319 20.10 -25.48 -7.06
CA ASP A 319 19.86 -24.08 -7.35
C ASP A 319 21.14 -23.22 -7.28
N ARG A 320 22.33 -23.86 -7.24
CA ARG A 320 23.65 -23.20 -7.06
C ARG A 320 23.80 -21.98 -7.94
N ALA A 321 23.61 -22.11 -9.23
CA ALA A 321 23.77 -21.01 -10.19
C ALA A 321 22.80 -19.83 -9.91
N VAL A 322 21.52 -20.13 -9.70
CA VAL A 322 20.48 -19.10 -9.50
C VAL A 322 20.46 -18.51 -8.08
N LEU A 323 21.16 -19.11 -7.13
CA LEU A 323 21.39 -18.54 -5.81
C LEU A 323 22.49 -17.46 -5.82
N LEU A 324 23.44 -17.58 -6.75
CA LEU A 324 24.61 -16.70 -6.86
C LEU A 324 24.48 -15.65 -7.96
N THR A 325 23.33 -15.56 -8.63
CA THR A 325 23.11 -14.59 -9.73
C THR A 325 23.33 -13.13 -9.28
N HIS A 326 23.03 -12.80 -8.02
CA HIS A 326 23.16 -11.43 -7.51
C HIS A 326 24.60 -10.89 -7.55
N PHE A 327 25.64 -11.74 -7.57
CA PHE A 327 27.04 -11.32 -7.69
C PHE A 327 27.34 -10.61 -9.04
N ASP A 328 26.53 -10.86 -10.04
CA ASP A 328 26.64 -10.24 -11.37
C ASP A 328 25.91 -8.89 -11.46
N PHE A 329 25.54 -8.30 -10.32
CA PHE A 329 24.84 -7.01 -10.18
C PHE A 329 25.57 -6.11 -9.18
N PRO A 330 25.33 -4.77 -9.18
CA PRO A 330 26.02 -3.85 -8.26
C PRO A 330 25.92 -4.29 -6.80
N VAL A 331 27.02 -4.21 -6.07
CA VAL A 331 27.14 -4.67 -4.67
C VAL A 331 26.12 -3.98 -3.76
N GLU A 332 25.82 -2.71 -4.02
CA GLU A 332 24.83 -1.92 -3.28
C GLU A 332 23.41 -2.50 -3.41
N HIS A 333 23.14 -3.24 -4.50
CA HIS A 333 21.83 -3.86 -4.73
C HIS A 333 21.70 -5.25 -4.08
N TRP A 334 22.78 -5.92 -3.71
CA TRP A 334 22.75 -7.31 -3.21
C TRP A 334 21.80 -7.52 -2.04
N ILE A 335 21.76 -6.56 -1.11
CA ILE A 335 20.86 -6.62 0.06
C ILE A 335 19.37 -6.71 -0.35
N HIS A 336 19.03 -6.14 -1.50
CA HIS A 336 17.67 -6.18 -2.05
C HIS A 336 17.45 -7.43 -2.91
N LEU A 337 18.46 -7.87 -3.66
CA LEU A 337 18.33 -8.93 -4.66
C LEU A 337 18.35 -10.33 -4.05
N ARG A 338 19.06 -10.53 -2.93
CA ARG A 338 19.18 -11.83 -2.27
C ARG A 338 17.90 -12.37 -1.64
N THR A 339 16.89 -11.54 -1.41
CA THR A 339 15.68 -11.91 -0.65
C THR A 339 14.41 -11.31 -1.23
N THR A 340 13.26 -11.90 -0.89
CA THR A 340 11.92 -11.38 -1.17
C THR A 340 11.38 -10.47 -0.05
N ASN A 341 12.20 -10.03 0.89
CA ASN A 341 11.80 -9.18 2.01
C ASN A 341 11.08 -7.89 1.59
N VAL A 342 11.31 -7.42 0.37
CA VAL A 342 10.61 -6.27 -0.24
C VAL A 342 9.10 -6.51 -0.24
N ILE A 343 8.65 -7.74 -0.57
CA ILE A 343 7.23 -8.11 -0.60
C ILE A 343 6.76 -8.63 0.76
N GLU A 344 7.55 -9.48 1.42
CA GLU A 344 7.15 -10.17 2.66
C GLU A 344 6.74 -9.22 3.78
N SER A 345 7.45 -8.11 3.95
CA SER A 345 7.12 -7.09 4.96
C SER A 345 5.73 -6.51 4.75
N THR A 346 5.30 -6.37 3.49
CA THR A 346 3.98 -5.87 3.13
C THR A 346 2.90 -6.93 3.33
N PHE A 347 3.22 -8.21 3.09
CA PHE A 347 2.32 -9.33 3.33
C PHE A 347 1.95 -9.50 4.81
N ALA A 348 2.81 -9.10 5.73
CA ALA A 348 2.49 -9.09 7.16
C ALA A 348 1.22 -8.26 7.45
N THR A 349 1.06 -7.10 6.78
CA THR A 349 -0.14 -6.26 6.91
C THR A 349 -1.38 -6.94 6.30
N VAL A 350 -1.24 -7.59 5.14
CA VAL A 350 -2.34 -8.35 4.51
C VAL A 350 -2.77 -9.50 5.40
N ARG A 351 -1.83 -10.30 5.91
CA ARG A 351 -2.10 -11.43 6.83
C ARG A 351 -2.76 -10.95 8.13
N LEU A 352 -2.27 -9.87 8.73
CA LEU A 352 -2.86 -9.30 9.95
C LEU A 352 -4.32 -8.94 9.72
N ARG A 353 -4.61 -8.24 8.63
CA ARG A 353 -5.98 -7.82 8.30
C ARG A 353 -6.91 -9.00 8.06
N THR A 354 -6.49 -9.96 7.25
CA THR A 354 -7.30 -11.14 6.90
C THR A 354 -7.54 -12.06 8.10
N ASN A 355 -6.57 -12.20 8.99
CA ASN A 355 -6.72 -12.98 10.23
C ASN A 355 -7.73 -12.31 11.19
N LYS A 356 -7.64 -11.00 11.39
CA LYS A 356 -8.56 -10.25 12.26
C LYS A 356 -10.02 -10.32 11.80
N THR A 357 -10.26 -10.32 10.49
CA THR A 357 -11.61 -10.38 9.92
C THR A 357 -12.12 -11.79 9.64
N LYS A 358 -11.35 -12.81 9.96
CA LYS A 358 -11.65 -14.21 9.63
C LYS A 358 -11.91 -14.44 8.12
N GLY A 359 -11.21 -13.69 7.29
CA GLY A 359 -11.32 -13.74 5.83
C GLY A 359 -12.21 -12.66 5.21
N ALA A 360 -12.05 -12.47 3.90
CA ALA A 360 -12.88 -11.59 3.10
C ALA A 360 -14.26 -12.19 2.81
N GLY A 361 -15.25 -11.35 2.49
CA GLY A 361 -16.61 -11.79 2.17
C GLY A 361 -16.73 -12.54 0.84
N SER A 362 -15.83 -12.26 -0.11
CA SER A 362 -15.70 -12.93 -1.42
C SER A 362 -14.24 -12.86 -1.89
N ARG A 363 -13.89 -13.63 -2.92
CA ARG A 363 -12.54 -13.60 -3.54
C ARG A 363 -12.23 -12.21 -4.10
N SER A 364 -13.16 -11.62 -4.84
CA SER A 364 -13.01 -10.29 -5.43
C SER A 364 -12.80 -9.19 -4.36
N ALA A 365 -13.59 -9.23 -3.28
CA ALA A 365 -13.43 -8.33 -2.14
C ALA A 365 -12.08 -8.53 -1.42
N GLY A 366 -11.62 -9.78 -1.32
CA GLY A 366 -10.32 -10.14 -0.75
C GLY A 366 -9.17 -9.59 -1.59
N LEU A 367 -9.23 -9.76 -2.90
CA LEU A 367 -8.23 -9.26 -3.84
C LEU A 367 -8.18 -7.73 -3.86
N ALA A 368 -9.34 -7.05 -3.91
CA ALA A 368 -9.42 -5.59 -3.85
C ALA A 368 -8.87 -5.02 -2.53
N MET A 369 -9.13 -5.70 -1.41
CA MET A 369 -8.57 -5.33 -0.11
C MET A 369 -7.05 -5.53 -0.07
N ALA A 370 -6.54 -6.66 -0.58
CA ALA A 370 -5.10 -6.92 -0.67
C ALA A 370 -4.41 -5.86 -1.55
N TYR A 371 -4.98 -5.57 -2.73
CA TYR A 371 -4.50 -4.50 -3.59
C TYR A 371 -4.41 -3.17 -2.84
N LYS A 372 -5.47 -2.77 -2.14
CA LYS A 372 -5.49 -1.47 -1.44
C LYS A 372 -4.49 -1.38 -0.30
N LEU A 373 -4.22 -2.50 0.38
CA LEU A 373 -3.16 -2.59 1.40
C LEU A 373 -1.76 -2.45 0.78
N LEU A 374 -1.52 -3.11 -0.36
CA LEU A 374 -0.27 -3.05 -1.10
C LEU A 374 -0.04 -1.65 -1.68
N ASP A 375 -1.07 -1.07 -2.30
CA ASP A 375 -1.09 0.29 -2.84
C ASP A 375 -0.77 1.34 -1.76
N ALA A 376 -1.40 1.24 -0.58
CA ALA A 376 -1.11 2.11 0.55
C ALA A 376 0.30 1.88 1.15
N ALA A 377 0.88 0.69 1.00
CA ALA A 377 2.21 0.39 1.49
C ALA A 377 3.31 0.94 0.56
N GLN A 378 3.11 0.91 -0.76
CA GLN A 378 4.11 1.36 -1.73
C GLN A 378 4.50 2.83 -1.56
N VAL A 379 3.61 3.68 -1.08
CA VAL A 379 3.89 5.10 -0.79
C VAL A 379 5.06 5.28 0.20
N ARG A 380 5.34 4.27 1.03
CA ARG A 380 6.40 4.28 2.03
C ARG A 380 7.62 3.44 1.63
N TRP A 381 7.60 2.79 0.46
CA TRP A 381 8.75 2.03 0.01
C TRP A 381 9.89 2.97 -0.36
N ARG A 382 11.05 2.67 0.18
CA ARG A 382 12.28 3.39 -0.17
C ARG A 382 12.83 2.86 -1.48
N CYS A 383 13.53 3.71 -2.23
CA CYS A 383 14.33 3.28 -3.39
C CYS A 383 15.30 2.15 -2.99
N VAL A 384 15.81 1.44 -3.98
CA VAL A 384 16.99 0.59 -3.76
C VAL A 384 18.21 1.46 -3.42
N ASN A 385 19.20 0.88 -2.78
CA ASN A 385 20.46 1.58 -2.53
C ASN A 385 21.10 1.96 -3.88
N ALA A 386 21.83 3.06 -3.94
CA ALA A 386 22.46 3.55 -5.16
C ALA A 386 21.52 3.49 -6.40
N PRO A 387 20.36 4.17 -6.36
CA PRO A 387 19.30 4.02 -7.37
C PRO A 387 19.76 4.35 -8.80
N HIS A 388 20.76 5.21 -8.97
CA HIS A 388 21.35 5.56 -10.26
C HIS A 388 21.99 4.36 -10.98
N LEU A 389 22.46 3.33 -10.25
CA LEU A 389 23.02 2.12 -10.85
C LEU A 389 21.95 1.22 -11.51
N VAL A 390 20.67 1.40 -11.19
CA VAL A 390 19.59 0.61 -11.81
C VAL A 390 19.51 0.88 -13.31
N ALA A 391 19.67 2.14 -13.71
CA ALA A 391 19.70 2.50 -15.14
C ALA A 391 20.89 1.88 -15.87
N LEU A 392 22.06 1.78 -15.22
CA LEU A 392 23.24 1.13 -15.79
C LEU A 392 23.01 -0.38 -15.98
N VAL A 393 22.36 -1.05 -15.04
CA VAL A 393 21.95 -2.45 -15.18
C VAL A 393 21.05 -2.64 -16.41
N ARG A 394 20.10 -1.73 -16.64
CA ARG A 394 19.24 -1.78 -17.83
C ARG A 394 20.02 -1.54 -19.12
N ALA A 395 21.05 -0.72 -19.08
CA ALA A 395 21.98 -0.49 -20.22
C ALA A 395 22.96 -1.65 -20.45
N GLU A 396 22.71 -2.80 -19.81
CA GLU A 396 23.54 -4.02 -19.94
C GLU A 396 25.00 -3.84 -19.47
N THR A 397 25.23 -2.94 -18.53
CA THR A 397 26.54 -2.83 -17.88
C THR A 397 26.83 -4.14 -17.16
N THR A 398 27.91 -4.82 -17.57
CA THR A 398 28.33 -6.06 -16.93
C THR A 398 28.96 -5.75 -15.59
N CYS A 399 28.48 -6.40 -14.53
CA CYS A 399 29.13 -6.38 -13.22
C CYS A 399 29.77 -7.75 -12.95
N ARG A 400 30.91 -7.73 -12.29
CA ARG A 400 31.57 -8.91 -11.74
C ARG A 400 31.82 -8.66 -10.27
N ASP A 401 31.32 -9.53 -9.42
CA ASP A 401 31.46 -9.42 -7.97
C ASP A 401 31.03 -8.03 -7.44
N GLY A 402 29.94 -7.49 -8.00
CA GLY A 402 29.37 -6.20 -7.61
C GLY A 402 30.01 -4.96 -8.23
N VAL A 403 31.10 -5.09 -8.95
CA VAL A 403 31.81 -3.97 -9.58
C VAL A 403 31.52 -3.94 -11.08
N ALA A 404 31.17 -2.76 -11.60
CA ALA A 404 30.95 -2.56 -13.03
C ALA A 404 32.27 -2.73 -13.79
N ILE A 405 32.25 -3.55 -14.86
CA ILE A 405 33.40 -3.73 -15.75
C ILE A 405 33.21 -2.79 -16.95
N GLU A 406 34.15 -1.89 -17.17
CA GLU A 406 34.18 -1.09 -18.40
C GLU A 406 34.37 -2.01 -19.60
N ARG A 407 33.52 -1.87 -20.64
CA ARG A 407 33.75 -2.54 -21.92
C ARG A 407 34.98 -1.92 -22.57
N GLU A 408 36.03 -2.71 -22.70
CA GLU A 408 37.27 -2.31 -23.40
C GLU A 408 37.08 -2.01 -24.90
N ASP A 409 35.91 -2.22 -25.49
CA ASP A 409 35.64 -2.10 -26.92
C ASP A 409 34.49 -1.09 -27.25
N GLN A 410 34.74 0.18 -27.04
CA GLN A 410 34.17 1.23 -27.90
C GLN A 410 35.25 2.27 -28.24
N PRO A 411 35.80 2.27 -29.47
CA PRO A 411 36.60 3.38 -29.91
C PRO A 411 35.71 4.65 -29.92
N TYR A 412 36.17 5.67 -29.25
CA TYR A 412 35.53 7.00 -29.30
C TYR A 412 35.42 7.39 -30.79
N ALA A 413 34.17 7.42 -31.29
CA ALA A 413 33.90 8.14 -32.54
C ALA A 413 34.06 9.63 -32.24
N ALA A 414 35.10 10.21 -32.80
CA ALA A 414 35.47 11.61 -32.77
C ALA A 414 34.41 12.48 -33.49
#